data_d6546a9a3b1203af750c0daa42053907
#
_entry.id   d6546a9a3b1203af750c0daa42053907
#
_cell.length_a   1.000
_cell.length_b   1.000
_cell.length_c   1.000
_cell.angle_alpha   90.00
_cell.angle_beta   90.00
_cell.angle_gamma   90.00
#
_symmetry.space_group_name_H-M   'P 1'
#
loop_
_entity.id
_entity.type
_entity.pdbx_description
1 polymer ?
#
loop_
_entity_poly.entity_id
_entity_poly.type
_entity_poly.pdbx_seq_one_letter_code
_entity_poly.pdbx_strand_id
1 'polypeptide(L)'
;MPAEQYKEHPLKLFGYCPRCGSNHFGINDFKSKKCGDCGFIFYFNPIAATVAVIVNEKNELLVARRAKEPAKGTLDLPGGFTDSFETAEEGVSREVTEETGLAVKETRYLFSLPNKYIYSGFEEHTMDLFFLCKVEGEALTPADDVEELRWIPMEDVVPEEFGLQSIGKGIEKLKTIYKTI
;
A
#
# COMPACT_ATOMS: atom_id res chain seq x y z
N MET A 1 -0.10 8.38 -22.65
CA MET A 1 0.28 9.63 -21.96
C MET A 1 -0.41 9.65 -20.60
N PRO A 2 0.19 10.24 -19.53
CA PRO A 2 -0.37 10.13 -18.16
C PRO A 2 -1.81 10.64 -18.01
N ALA A 3 -2.23 11.62 -18.80
CA ALA A 3 -3.57 12.22 -18.72
C ALA A 3 -4.73 11.25 -19.05
N GLU A 4 -4.49 10.22 -19.85
CA GLU A 4 -5.51 9.25 -20.28
C GLU A 4 -5.85 8.21 -19.20
N GLN A 5 -5.04 8.12 -18.14
CA GLN A 5 -5.26 7.20 -17.03
C GLN A 5 -6.31 7.71 -16.04
N TYR A 6 -6.58 9.02 -16.04
CA TYR A 6 -7.59 9.63 -15.18
C TYR A 6 -8.89 9.84 -15.98
N LYS A 7 -9.98 9.17 -15.58
CA LYS A 7 -11.32 9.45 -16.13
C LYS A 7 -11.77 10.87 -15.79
N GLU A 8 -11.34 11.39 -14.64
CA GLU A 8 -11.62 12.72 -14.12
C GLU A 8 -10.36 13.24 -13.41
N HIS A 9 -10.26 14.57 -13.24
CA HIS A 9 -9.11 15.14 -12.54
C HIS A 9 -9.01 14.63 -11.09
N PRO A 10 -7.87 14.12 -10.61
CA PRO A 10 -7.74 13.50 -9.30
C PRO A 10 -8.11 14.44 -8.14
N LEU A 11 -7.87 15.74 -8.30
CA LEU A 11 -8.21 16.78 -7.32
C LEU A 11 -9.58 17.44 -7.57
N LYS A 12 -10.52 16.76 -8.25
CA LYS A 12 -11.84 17.36 -8.58
C LYS A 12 -12.63 17.81 -7.34
N LEU A 13 -12.50 17.10 -6.23
CA LEU A 13 -13.17 17.41 -4.97
C LEU A 13 -12.57 18.60 -4.22
N PHE A 14 -11.37 19.05 -4.58
CA PHE A 14 -10.67 20.15 -3.93
C PHE A 14 -11.12 21.48 -4.55
N GLY A 15 -12.19 22.07 -4.01
CA GLY A 15 -12.76 23.33 -4.51
C GLY A 15 -12.02 24.58 -4.06
N TYR A 16 -11.21 24.50 -2.99
CA TYR A 16 -10.57 25.65 -2.36
C TYR A 16 -9.06 25.46 -2.25
N CYS A 17 -8.34 26.57 -2.36
CA CYS A 17 -6.89 26.59 -2.16
C CYS A 17 -6.53 26.24 -0.70
N PRO A 18 -5.72 25.22 -0.43
CA PRO A 18 -5.37 24.83 0.94
C PRO A 18 -4.46 25.83 1.64
N ARG A 19 -3.84 26.78 0.88
CA ARG A 19 -2.97 27.83 1.45
C ARG A 19 -3.73 29.08 1.88
N CYS A 20 -4.69 29.56 1.06
CA CYS A 20 -5.33 30.84 1.31
C CYS A 20 -6.87 30.78 1.35
N GLY A 21 -7.48 29.60 1.16
CA GLY A 21 -8.93 29.43 1.19
C GLY A 21 -9.67 29.93 -0.04
N SER A 22 -8.98 30.47 -1.06
CA SER A 22 -9.62 31.00 -2.28
C SER A 22 -10.32 29.89 -3.06
N ASN A 23 -11.49 30.20 -3.63
CA ASN A 23 -12.21 29.34 -4.58
C ASN A 23 -11.66 29.46 -6.03
N HIS A 24 -10.72 30.37 -6.30
CA HIS A 24 -10.01 30.44 -7.59
C HIS A 24 -8.90 29.38 -7.66
N PHE A 25 -9.26 28.13 -7.38
CA PHE A 25 -8.34 26.98 -7.36
C PHE A 25 -8.64 26.05 -8.54
N GLY A 26 -8.08 26.40 -9.70
CA GLY A 26 -8.32 25.76 -10.98
C GLY A 26 -7.31 24.66 -11.35
N ILE A 27 -7.66 23.85 -12.35
CA ILE A 27 -6.79 22.84 -12.94
C ILE A 27 -5.56 23.52 -13.57
N ASN A 28 -4.36 23.06 -13.23
CA ASN A 28 -3.08 23.51 -13.79
C ASN A 28 -2.56 22.50 -14.83
N ASP A 29 -2.57 21.23 -14.49
CA ASP A 29 -2.26 20.12 -15.37
C ASP A 29 -3.02 18.84 -14.94
N PHE A 30 -2.70 17.68 -15.52
CA PHE A 30 -3.42 16.41 -15.27
C PHE A 30 -3.40 15.92 -13.81
N LYS A 31 -2.50 16.42 -12.99
CA LYS A 31 -2.34 16.01 -11.58
C LYS A 31 -2.17 17.18 -10.61
N SER A 32 -2.35 18.42 -11.06
CA SER A 32 -2.17 19.58 -10.18
C SER A 32 -3.24 20.63 -10.38
N LYS A 33 -3.49 21.41 -9.33
CA LYS A 33 -4.31 22.62 -9.32
C LYS A 33 -3.48 23.81 -8.89
N LYS A 34 -3.80 24.99 -9.44
CA LYS A 34 -3.15 26.27 -9.12
C LYS A 34 -4.14 27.28 -8.63
N CYS A 35 -3.80 28.00 -7.59
CA CYS A 35 -4.56 29.12 -7.09
C CYS A 35 -4.29 30.38 -7.93
N GLY A 36 -5.36 31.01 -8.45
CA GLY A 36 -5.27 32.27 -9.19
C GLY A 36 -4.88 33.46 -8.32
N ASP A 37 -5.22 33.42 -7.02
CA ASP A 37 -5.01 34.55 -6.11
C ASP A 37 -3.61 34.53 -5.45
N CYS A 38 -3.17 33.37 -4.92
CA CYS A 38 -1.88 33.32 -4.21
C CYS A 38 -0.78 32.57 -4.95
N GLY A 39 -1.05 32.01 -6.13
CA GLY A 39 -0.10 31.31 -6.96
C GLY A 39 0.29 29.91 -6.47
N PHE A 40 -0.25 29.44 -5.34
CA PHE A 40 0.04 28.11 -4.78
C PHE A 40 -0.34 27.01 -5.77
N ILE A 41 0.56 26.03 -5.96
CA ILE A 41 0.30 24.84 -6.77
C ILE A 41 0.30 23.62 -5.87
N PHE A 42 -0.76 22.83 -5.95
CA PHE A 42 -0.89 21.55 -5.26
C PHE A 42 -0.83 20.40 -6.25
N TYR A 43 0.05 19.45 -6.01
CA TYR A 43 0.22 18.25 -6.82
C TYR A 43 -0.39 17.04 -6.14
N PHE A 44 -1.14 16.25 -6.90
CA PHE A 44 -1.55 14.91 -6.49
C PHE A 44 -0.42 13.93 -6.83
N ASN A 45 0.20 13.37 -5.82
CA ASN A 45 1.27 12.38 -5.96
C ASN A 45 0.86 11.07 -5.31
N PRO A 46 1.33 9.91 -5.82
CA PRO A 46 1.10 8.63 -5.15
C PRO A 46 1.70 8.65 -3.74
N ILE A 47 0.97 8.06 -2.81
CA ILE A 47 1.42 7.84 -1.44
C ILE A 47 2.28 6.58 -1.44
N ALA A 48 3.41 6.59 -0.76
CA ALA A 48 4.20 5.38 -0.57
C ALA A 48 3.51 4.46 0.45
N ALA A 49 3.43 3.19 0.10
CA ALA A 49 2.96 2.12 0.98
C ALA A 49 3.92 0.94 0.91
N THR A 50 4.09 0.23 1.99
CA THR A 50 4.98 -0.93 2.09
C THR A 50 4.18 -2.21 2.21
N VAL A 51 4.72 -3.30 1.67
CA VAL A 51 4.10 -4.62 1.68
C VAL A 51 5.16 -5.65 2.04
N ALA A 52 4.94 -6.39 3.12
CA ALA A 52 5.86 -7.41 3.60
C ALA A 52 5.53 -8.79 3.03
N VAL A 53 6.47 -9.35 2.29
CA VAL A 53 6.47 -10.77 1.90
C VAL A 53 7.27 -11.52 2.96
N ILE A 54 6.59 -12.30 3.79
CA ILE A 54 7.20 -13.08 4.87
C ILE A 54 6.95 -14.55 4.59
N VAL A 55 8.02 -15.32 4.40
CA VAL A 55 7.94 -16.75 4.12
C VAL A 55 8.74 -17.51 5.16
N ASN A 56 8.14 -18.54 5.74
CA ASN A 56 8.77 -19.39 6.75
C ASN A 56 9.59 -20.53 6.13
N GLU A 57 10.28 -21.31 6.97
CA GLU A 57 11.11 -22.46 6.57
C GLU A 57 10.30 -23.59 5.91
N LYS A 58 8.98 -23.64 6.12
CA LYS A 58 8.08 -24.60 5.49
C LYS A 58 7.55 -24.16 4.13
N ASN A 59 8.07 -23.05 3.61
CA ASN A 59 7.61 -22.45 2.36
C ASN A 59 6.13 -21.97 2.42
N GLU A 60 5.72 -21.43 3.56
CA GLU A 60 4.40 -20.85 3.75
C GLU A 60 4.51 -19.33 3.82
N LEU A 61 3.61 -18.63 3.13
CA LEU A 61 3.47 -17.18 3.13
C LEU A 61 2.60 -16.74 4.32
N LEU A 62 3.06 -15.74 5.07
CA LEU A 62 2.22 -15.09 6.07
C LEU A 62 1.22 -14.18 5.37
N VAL A 63 -0.06 -14.41 5.63
CA VAL A 63 -1.14 -13.57 5.12
C VAL A 63 -1.96 -13.01 6.28
N ALA A 64 -2.53 -11.84 6.06
CA ALA A 64 -3.44 -11.15 6.96
C ALA A 64 -4.87 -11.18 6.40
N ARG A 65 -5.89 -11.17 7.27
CA ARG A 65 -7.27 -10.86 6.90
C ARG A 65 -7.56 -9.42 7.30
N ARG A 66 -8.05 -8.63 6.38
CA ARG A 66 -8.35 -7.20 6.60
C ARG A 66 -9.52 -7.02 7.56
N ALA A 67 -9.31 -6.25 8.63
CA ALA A 67 -10.37 -5.88 9.60
C ALA A 67 -11.18 -4.66 9.14
N LYS A 68 -10.61 -3.79 8.27
CA LYS A 68 -11.18 -2.50 7.86
C LYS A 68 -11.36 -2.38 6.34
N GLU A 69 -12.24 -1.44 5.93
CA GLU A 69 -12.37 -1.05 4.53
C GLU A 69 -11.14 -0.24 4.06
N PRO A 70 -10.83 -0.24 2.77
CA PRO A 70 -11.46 -1.02 1.70
C PRO A 70 -11.09 -2.51 1.74
N ALA A 71 -11.94 -3.32 1.09
CA ALA A 71 -11.73 -4.76 0.95
C ALA A 71 -11.73 -5.55 2.27
N LYS A 72 -12.50 -5.10 3.27
CA LYS A 72 -12.66 -5.81 4.56
C LYS A 72 -13.01 -7.29 4.36
N GLY A 73 -12.37 -8.15 5.14
CA GLY A 73 -12.58 -9.60 5.14
C GLY A 73 -11.83 -10.36 4.04
N THR A 74 -11.18 -9.67 3.09
CA THR A 74 -10.31 -10.32 2.10
C THR A 74 -8.90 -10.53 2.65
N LEU A 75 -8.10 -11.33 1.94
CA LEU A 75 -6.69 -11.49 2.27
C LEU A 75 -5.88 -10.25 1.88
N ASP A 76 -4.79 -10.06 2.61
CA ASP A 76 -3.78 -9.05 2.40
C ASP A 76 -2.41 -9.58 2.84
N LEU A 77 -1.37 -8.82 2.59
CA LEU A 77 -0.05 -9.00 3.19
C LEU A 77 0.17 -7.92 4.25
N PRO A 78 0.91 -8.20 5.33
CA PRO A 78 1.25 -7.18 6.32
C PRO A 78 1.92 -5.96 5.67
N GLY A 79 1.54 -4.76 6.11
CA GLY A 79 2.06 -3.52 5.57
C GLY A 79 1.07 -2.37 5.59
N GLY A 80 1.55 -1.16 5.29
CA GLY A 80 0.74 0.05 5.32
C GLY A 80 1.45 1.25 4.76
N PHE A 81 0.91 2.44 5.02
CA PHE A 81 1.51 3.69 4.57
C PHE A 81 2.81 3.99 5.32
N THR A 82 3.78 4.54 4.58
CA THR A 82 4.98 5.07 5.23
C THR A 82 4.66 6.35 5.98
N ASP A 83 5.21 6.49 7.18
CA ASP A 83 5.14 7.71 7.96
C ASP A 83 6.11 8.78 7.45
N SER A 84 5.88 10.04 7.86
CA SER A 84 6.80 11.13 7.54
C SER A 84 8.15 10.89 8.19
N PHE A 85 9.22 11.03 7.40
CA PHE A 85 10.63 10.91 7.83
C PHE A 85 11.12 9.49 8.12
N GLU A 86 10.36 8.45 7.80
CA GLU A 86 10.88 7.08 7.78
C GLU A 86 11.27 6.64 6.35
N THR A 87 12.20 5.71 6.25
CA THR A 87 12.51 5.00 5.01
C THR A 87 11.46 3.90 4.76
N ALA A 88 11.38 3.40 3.53
CA ALA A 88 10.46 2.30 3.23
C ALA A 88 10.81 1.02 4.01
N GLU A 89 12.10 0.79 4.28
CA GLU A 89 12.59 -0.32 5.10
C GLU A 89 12.19 -0.19 6.58
N GLU A 90 12.22 1.03 7.12
CA GLU A 90 11.73 1.33 8.48
C GLU A 90 10.21 1.16 8.53
N GLY A 91 9.48 1.68 7.54
CA GLY A 91 8.03 1.58 7.45
C GLY A 91 7.56 0.12 7.39
N VAL A 92 8.10 -0.70 6.51
CA VAL A 92 7.72 -2.12 6.45
C VAL A 92 8.04 -2.86 7.74
N SER A 93 9.14 -2.50 8.42
CA SER A 93 9.52 -3.13 9.69
C SER A 93 8.58 -2.75 10.84
N ARG A 94 8.15 -1.49 10.89
CA ARG A 94 7.17 -0.98 11.84
C ARG A 94 5.83 -1.68 11.66
N GLU A 95 5.29 -1.66 10.43
CA GLU A 95 4.00 -2.28 10.09
C GLU A 95 3.97 -3.78 10.43
N VAL A 96 5.02 -4.53 10.05
CA VAL A 96 5.12 -5.95 10.42
C VAL A 96 5.05 -6.13 11.93
N THR A 97 5.75 -5.28 12.69
CA THR A 97 5.76 -5.39 14.15
C THR A 97 4.40 -5.04 14.75
N GLU A 98 3.75 -3.99 14.28
CA GLU A 98 2.45 -3.52 14.75
C GLU A 98 1.33 -4.50 14.44
N GLU A 99 1.30 -5.05 13.22
CA GLU A 99 0.23 -5.93 12.75
C GLU A 99 0.39 -7.40 13.15
N THR A 100 1.63 -7.86 13.33
CA THR A 100 1.90 -9.30 13.51
C THR A 100 2.57 -9.65 14.83
N GLY A 101 3.20 -8.69 15.52
CA GLY A 101 4.03 -8.92 16.69
C GLY A 101 5.42 -9.51 16.39
N LEU A 102 5.76 -9.75 15.11
CA LEU A 102 7.07 -10.28 14.72
C LEU A 102 8.11 -9.16 14.62
N ALA A 103 9.37 -9.48 14.90
CA ALA A 103 10.49 -8.56 14.73
C ALA A 103 11.19 -8.79 13.39
N VAL A 104 11.29 -7.75 12.55
CA VAL A 104 12.00 -7.80 11.27
C VAL A 104 13.50 -7.71 11.51
N LYS A 105 14.28 -8.63 10.94
CA LYS A 105 15.75 -8.68 11.01
C LYS A 105 16.43 -8.22 9.74
N GLU A 106 15.83 -8.49 8.60
CA GLU A 106 16.37 -8.13 7.30
C GLU A 106 15.22 -7.81 6.35
N THR A 107 15.37 -6.75 5.57
CA THR A 107 14.46 -6.40 4.49
C THR A 107 15.21 -6.39 3.16
N ARG A 108 14.58 -6.89 2.11
CA ARG A 108 15.10 -6.82 0.75
C ARG A 108 13.99 -6.37 -0.21
N TYR A 109 14.18 -5.22 -0.85
CA TYR A 109 13.26 -4.73 -1.86
C TYR A 109 13.13 -5.74 -3.03
N LEU A 110 11.90 -6.01 -3.44
CA LEU A 110 11.59 -6.91 -4.55
C LEU A 110 11.13 -6.15 -5.80
N PHE A 111 10.07 -5.39 -5.68
CA PHE A 111 9.45 -4.62 -6.76
C PHE A 111 8.41 -3.65 -6.19
N SER A 112 7.87 -2.78 -7.05
CA SER A 112 6.70 -1.95 -6.72
C SER A 112 5.58 -2.12 -7.73
N LEU A 113 4.36 -1.84 -7.29
CA LEU A 113 3.15 -1.83 -8.11
C LEU A 113 2.29 -0.61 -7.76
N PRO A 114 1.65 0.02 -8.76
CA PRO A 114 0.67 1.07 -8.50
C PRO A 114 -0.63 0.44 -8.00
N ASN A 115 -1.31 1.14 -7.09
CA ASN A 115 -2.64 0.77 -6.61
C ASN A 115 -3.57 1.97 -6.57
N LYS A 116 -4.86 1.69 -6.46
CA LYS A 116 -5.92 2.64 -6.20
C LYS A 116 -6.62 2.26 -4.92
N TYR A 117 -6.75 3.21 -4.05
CA TYR A 117 -7.28 3.02 -2.71
C TYR A 117 -8.41 4.02 -2.45
N ILE A 118 -9.64 3.54 -2.24
CA ILE A 118 -10.77 4.44 -1.95
C ILE A 118 -10.84 4.67 -0.44
N TYR A 119 -10.60 5.90 -0.04
CA TYR A 119 -10.69 6.32 1.35
C TYR A 119 -11.55 7.56 1.49
N SER A 120 -12.54 7.52 2.39
CA SER A 120 -13.49 8.64 2.62
C SER A 120 -14.15 9.17 1.35
N GLY A 121 -14.42 8.30 0.35
CA GLY A 121 -15.00 8.70 -0.93
C GLY A 121 -14.03 9.39 -1.90
N PHE A 122 -12.75 9.43 -1.57
CA PHE A 122 -11.66 9.94 -2.40
C PHE A 122 -10.80 8.79 -2.92
N GLU A 123 -10.43 8.84 -4.21
CA GLU A 123 -9.53 7.87 -4.83
C GLU A 123 -8.08 8.31 -4.59
N GLU A 124 -7.43 7.69 -3.62
CA GLU A 124 -6.00 7.81 -3.40
C GLU A 124 -5.24 6.86 -4.33
N HIS A 125 -4.08 7.30 -4.79
CA HIS A 125 -3.15 6.47 -5.54
C HIS A 125 -1.97 6.13 -4.66
N THR A 126 -1.59 4.85 -4.61
CA THR A 126 -0.40 4.42 -3.87
C THR A 126 0.65 3.83 -4.82
N MET A 127 1.87 3.81 -4.33
CA MET A 127 2.96 3.03 -4.88
C MET A 127 3.35 2.01 -3.82
N ASP A 128 2.88 0.79 -3.99
CA ASP A 128 3.09 -0.29 -3.04
C ASP A 128 4.45 -0.94 -3.29
N LEU A 129 5.32 -0.83 -2.30
CA LEU A 129 6.72 -1.28 -2.30
C LEU A 129 6.80 -2.65 -1.61
N PHE A 130 7.09 -3.69 -2.36
CA PHE A 130 7.16 -5.06 -1.85
C PHE A 130 8.55 -5.40 -1.36
N PHE A 131 8.64 -5.88 -0.13
CA PHE A 131 9.88 -6.32 0.52
C PHE A 131 9.80 -7.77 0.95
N LEU A 132 10.83 -8.54 0.67
CA LEU A 132 11.05 -9.81 1.35
C LEU A 132 11.58 -9.49 2.74
N CYS A 133 10.86 -9.93 3.78
CA CYS A 133 11.21 -9.69 5.17
C CYS A 133 11.58 -11.01 5.86
N LYS A 134 12.77 -11.07 6.46
CA LYS A 134 13.13 -12.11 7.41
C LYS A 134 12.73 -11.67 8.80
N VAL A 135 11.99 -12.49 9.49
CA VAL A 135 11.45 -12.19 10.82
C VAL A 135 11.97 -13.14 11.88
N GLU A 136 11.90 -12.70 13.13
CA GLU A 136 12.17 -13.50 14.31
C GLU A 136 10.93 -13.49 15.22
N GLY A 137 10.64 -14.61 15.82
CA GLY A 137 9.46 -14.84 16.66
C GLY A 137 8.56 -15.93 16.08
N GLU A 138 7.78 -16.57 16.94
CA GLU A 138 6.88 -17.65 16.54
C GLU A 138 5.40 -17.30 16.77
N ALA A 139 5.13 -16.43 17.73
CA ALA A 139 3.78 -16.05 18.10
C ALA A 139 3.23 -14.95 17.21
N LEU A 140 2.19 -15.25 16.45
CA LEU A 140 1.44 -14.27 15.68
C LEU A 140 0.42 -13.58 16.59
N THR A 141 0.43 -12.26 16.61
CA THR A 141 -0.51 -11.44 17.39
C THR A 141 -1.19 -10.45 16.44
N PRO A 142 -2.36 -10.82 15.85
CA PRO A 142 -3.10 -9.91 15.00
C PRO A 142 -3.46 -8.64 15.78
N ALA A 143 -3.18 -7.48 15.20
CA ALA A 143 -3.48 -6.18 15.81
C ALA A 143 -3.76 -5.14 14.72
N ASP A 144 -4.18 -3.93 15.11
CA ASP A 144 -4.54 -2.80 14.27
C ASP A 144 -5.59 -3.13 13.19
N ASP A 145 -5.19 -3.17 11.92
CA ASP A 145 -6.08 -3.38 10.77
C ASP A 145 -6.22 -4.87 10.38
N VAL A 146 -5.66 -5.78 11.19
CA VAL A 146 -5.63 -7.22 10.95
C VAL A 146 -6.60 -7.97 11.87
N GLU A 147 -7.54 -8.70 11.27
CA GLU A 147 -8.50 -9.56 11.98
C GLU A 147 -7.90 -10.95 12.30
N GLU A 148 -7.10 -11.49 11.39
CA GLU A 148 -6.52 -12.83 11.47
C GLU A 148 -5.17 -12.87 10.75
N LEU A 149 -4.23 -13.62 11.30
CA LEU A 149 -2.95 -13.96 10.65
C LEU A 149 -2.86 -15.46 10.48
N ARG A 150 -2.43 -15.92 9.31
CA ARG A 150 -2.21 -17.33 9.03
C ARG A 150 -1.10 -17.58 8.05
N TRP A 151 -0.48 -18.74 8.15
CA TRP A 151 0.47 -19.25 7.18
C TRP A 151 -0.27 -20.06 6.11
N ILE A 152 -0.01 -19.78 4.83
CA ILE A 152 -0.54 -20.52 3.68
C ILE A 152 0.63 -21.06 2.87
N PRO A 153 0.66 -22.37 2.53
CA PRO A 153 1.66 -22.89 1.60
C PRO A 153 1.71 -22.06 0.31
N MET A 154 2.90 -21.68 -0.14
CA MET A 154 3.06 -20.78 -1.30
C MET A 154 2.34 -21.29 -2.56
N GLU A 155 2.22 -22.61 -2.71
CA GLU A 155 1.52 -23.25 -3.83
C GLU A 155 0.00 -23.04 -3.76
N ASP A 156 -0.56 -22.97 -2.53
CA ASP A 156 -2.01 -22.84 -2.27
C ASP A 156 -2.49 -21.38 -2.23
N VAL A 157 -1.58 -20.41 -2.27
CA VAL A 157 -1.94 -18.99 -2.29
C VAL A 157 -2.66 -18.65 -3.60
N VAL A 158 -3.89 -18.11 -3.50
CA VAL A 158 -4.75 -17.75 -4.63
C VAL A 158 -4.80 -16.23 -4.76
N PRO A 159 -4.26 -15.63 -5.84
CA PRO A 159 -4.20 -14.17 -6.01
C PRO A 159 -5.56 -13.46 -5.92
N GLU A 160 -6.64 -14.12 -6.37
CA GLU A 160 -8.01 -13.60 -6.42
C GLU A 160 -8.64 -13.45 -5.02
N GLU A 161 -8.07 -14.07 -3.98
CA GLU A 161 -8.52 -13.90 -2.59
C GLU A 161 -8.04 -12.58 -1.96
N PHE A 162 -7.10 -11.88 -2.62
CA PHE A 162 -6.56 -10.60 -2.15
C PHE A 162 -7.39 -9.44 -2.71
N GLY A 163 -8.02 -8.70 -1.83
CA GLY A 163 -8.98 -7.66 -2.22
C GLY A 163 -8.37 -6.40 -2.83
N LEU A 164 -7.10 -6.10 -2.55
CA LEU A 164 -6.37 -4.98 -3.13
C LEU A 164 -5.69 -5.40 -4.44
N GLN A 165 -5.89 -4.62 -5.50
CA GLN A 165 -5.44 -4.99 -6.84
C GLN A 165 -3.90 -5.15 -6.94
N SER A 166 -3.14 -4.31 -6.27
CA SER A 166 -1.68 -4.39 -6.23
C SER A 166 -1.21 -5.67 -5.55
N ILE A 167 -1.90 -6.07 -4.46
CA ILE A 167 -1.53 -7.27 -3.69
C ILE A 167 -1.78 -8.51 -4.53
N GLY A 168 -2.98 -8.67 -5.12
CA GLY A 168 -3.27 -9.81 -6.02
C GLY A 168 -2.23 -9.93 -7.15
N LYS A 169 -1.94 -8.81 -7.86
CA LYS A 169 -0.88 -8.77 -8.89
C LYS A 169 0.53 -9.04 -8.33
N GLY A 170 0.78 -8.58 -7.10
CA GLY A 170 2.02 -8.83 -6.37
C GLY A 170 2.23 -10.32 -6.11
N ILE A 171 1.18 -11.02 -5.68
CA ILE A 171 1.19 -12.48 -5.49
C ILE A 171 1.45 -13.21 -6.81
N GLU A 172 0.78 -12.84 -7.93
CA GLU A 172 1.05 -13.42 -9.24
C GLU A 172 2.53 -13.29 -9.62
N LYS A 173 3.08 -12.06 -9.45
CA LYS A 173 4.49 -11.78 -9.73
C LYS A 173 5.41 -12.55 -8.79
N LEU A 174 5.08 -12.60 -7.49
CA LEU A 174 5.86 -13.34 -6.49
C LEU A 174 5.94 -14.82 -6.86
N LYS A 175 4.83 -15.48 -7.21
CA LYS A 175 4.82 -16.90 -7.65
C LYS A 175 5.74 -17.16 -8.85
N THR A 176 5.96 -16.15 -9.69
CA THR A 176 6.85 -16.27 -10.86
C THR A 176 8.32 -16.18 -10.45
N ILE A 177 8.68 -15.28 -9.54
CA ILE A 177 10.07 -14.99 -9.18
C ILE A 177 10.55 -15.76 -7.94
N TYR A 178 9.62 -16.29 -7.14
CA TYR A 178 9.92 -16.85 -5.82
C TYR A 178 10.98 -17.98 -5.85
N LYS A 179 10.99 -18.78 -6.91
CA LYS A 179 11.99 -19.87 -7.07
C LYS A 179 13.42 -19.36 -7.32
N THR A 180 13.58 -18.04 -7.53
CA THR A 180 14.85 -17.39 -7.87
C THR A 180 15.32 -16.39 -6.82
N ILE A 181 14.51 -16.11 -5.81
CA ILE A 181 14.82 -15.20 -4.69
C ILE A 181 15.10 -15.94 -3.40
#